data_d5d6ae2d8339eb7d9d630afe74e60cb9
#
_entry.id   d5d6ae2d8339eb7d9d630afe74e60cb9
#
_cell.length_a   1.000
_cell.length_b   1.000
_cell.length_c   1.000
_cell.angle_alpha   90.00
_cell.angle_beta   90.00
_cell.angle_gamma   90.00
#
_symmetry.space_group_name_H-M   'P 1'
#
loop_
_entity.id
_entity.type
_entity.pdbx_description
1 polymer ?
#
loop_
_entity_poly.entity_id
_entity_poly.type
_entity_poly.pdbx_seq_one_letter_code
_entity_poly.pdbx_strand_id
1 'polypeptide(L)' 'MSTRPEIVAEVRRWVEKADNDLRNAEYVLTLKENCPFDTVSYHCQQCVEKYLKALLILRGVDFPRTH' A
#
# COMPACT_ATOMS: atom_id res chain seq x y z
N MET A 1 -7.86 14.70 -18.61
CA MET A 1 -8.43 13.36 -18.69
C MET A 1 -9.38 13.14 -17.53
N SER A 2 -10.62 12.78 -17.82
CA SER A 2 -11.59 12.57 -16.75
C SER A 2 -11.36 11.21 -16.10
N THR A 3 -11.44 11.19 -14.77
CA THR A 3 -11.28 9.98 -14.00
C THR A 3 -12.66 9.49 -13.55
N ARG A 4 -12.95 8.23 -13.83
CA ARG A 4 -14.23 7.65 -13.47
C ARG A 4 -14.32 7.48 -11.95
N PRO A 5 -15.51 7.64 -11.35
CA PRO A 5 -15.69 7.46 -9.90
C PRO A 5 -15.25 6.09 -9.40
N GLU A 6 -15.49 5.02 -10.16
CA GLU A 6 -15.07 3.69 -9.75
C GLU A 6 -13.55 3.53 -9.74
N ILE A 7 -12.84 4.25 -10.62
CA ILE A 7 -11.37 4.25 -10.59
C ILE A 7 -10.88 4.98 -9.35
N VAL A 8 -11.48 6.13 -9.05
CA VAL A 8 -11.14 6.88 -7.85
C VAL A 8 -11.35 6.04 -6.60
N ALA A 9 -12.48 5.33 -6.52
CA ALA A 9 -12.77 4.47 -5.38
C ALA A 9 -11.75 3.35 -5.24
N GLU A 10 -11.35 2.74 -6.34
CA GLU A 10 -10.36 1.67 -6.33
C GLU A 10 -8.99 2.17 -5.91
N VAL A 11 -8.55 3.30 -6.45
CA VAL A 11 -7.30 3.93 -6.06
C VAL A 11 -7.30 4.24 -4.56
N ARG A 12 -8.40 4.80 -4.06
CA ARG A 12 -8.52 5.13 -2.65
C ARG A 12 -8.38 3.89 -1.78
N ARG A 13 -8.98 2.77 -2.17
CA ARG A 13 -8.85 1.52 -1.41
C ARG A 13 -7.40 1.08 -1.30
N TRP A 14 -6.66 1.14 -2.41
CA TRP A 14 -5.25 0.74 -2.40
C TRP A 14 -4.40 1.67 -1.56
N VAL A 15 -4.67 2.97 -1.63
CA VAL A 15 -3.94 3.96 -0.82
C VAL A 15 -4.23 3.75 0.67
N GLU A 16 -5.48 3.48 1.03
CA GLU A 16 -5.84 3.21 2.42
C GLU A 16 -5.15 1.97 2.95
N LYS A 17 -5.05 0.91 2.14
CA LYS A 17 -4.33 -0.30 2.52
C LYS A 17 -2.84 -0.03 2.69
N ALA A 18 -2.26 0.77 1.79
CA ALA A 18 -0.85 1.15 1.88
C ALA A 18 -0.59 1.95 3.16
N ASP A 19 -1.46 2.90 3.47
CA ASP A 19 -1.34 3.70 4.68
C ASP A 19 -1.44 2.84 5.93
N ASN A 20 -2.30 1.83 5.91
CA ASN A 20 -2.43 0.91 7.03
C ASN A 20 -1.14 0.11 7.23
N ASP A 21 -0.55 -0.38 6.13
CA ASP A 21 0.74 -1.10 6.22
C ASP A 21 1.84 -0.21 6.76
N LEU A 22 1.85 1.06 6.33
CA LEU A 22 2.83 2.02 6.83
C LEU A 22 2.67 2.25 8.33
N ARG A 23 1.44 2.40 8.79
CA ARG A 23 1.17 2.57 10.23
C ARG A 23 1.63 1.35 11.02
N ASN A 24 1.40 0.16 10.49
CA ASN A 24 1.87 -1.06 11.15
C ASN A 24 3.40 -1.08 11.26
N ALA A 25 4.10 -0.69 10.19
CA ALA A 25 5.55 -0.61 10.22
C ALA A 25 6.03 0.41 11.25
N GLU A 26 5.40 1.58 11.29
CA GLU A 26 5.75 2.62 12.27
C GLU A 26 5.53 2.14 13.71
N TYR A 27 4.40 1.45 13.94
CA TYR A 27 4.09 0.92 15.25
C TYR A 27 5.17 -0.08 15.71
N VAL A 28 5.55 -0.99 14.82
CA VAL A 28 6.56 -1.99 15.13
C VAL A 28 7.90 -1.34 15.42
N LEU A 29 8.25 -0.27 14.70
CA LEU A 29 9.49 0.47 14.94
C LEU A 29 9.55 1.08 16.33
N THR A 30 8.40 1.35 16.97
CA THR A 30 8.39 1.89 18.32
C THR A 30 8.82 0.88 19.37
N LEU A 31 8.92 -0.40 19.01
CA LEU A 31 9.33 -1.45 19.94
C LEU A 31 10.82 -1.41 20.27
N LYS A 32 11.60 -0.62 19.55
CA LYS A 32 13.01 -0.35 19.82
C LYS A 32 13.86 -1.63 19.94
N GLU A 33 14.16 -2.06 21.17
CA GLU A 33 15.08 -3.17 21.41
C GLU A 33 14.60 -4.49 20.83
N ASN A 34 13.30 -4.69 20.76
CA ASN A 34 12.72 -5.93 20.26
C ASN A 34 12.05 -5.75 18.90
N CYS A 35 12.54 -4.78 18.14
CA CYS A 35 11.95 -4.49 16.83
C CYS A 35 12.22 -5.64 15.86
N PRO A 36 11.18 -6.34 15.38
CA PRO A 36 11.36 -7.41 14.39
C PRO A 36 11.52 -6.80 12.99
N PHE A 37 12.76 -6.62 12.59
CA PHE A 37 13.08 -5.98 11.31
C PHE A 37 12.44 -6.68 10.11
N ASP A 38 12.31 -8.00 10.16
CA ASP A 38 11.66 -8.76 9.09
C ASP A 38 10.20 -8.33 8.93
N THR A 39 9.50 -8.13 10.05
CA THR A 39 8.11 -7.66 10.03
C THR A 39 8.01 -6.25 9.48
N VAL A 40 8.92 -5.37 9.88
CA VAL A 40 8.95 -4.00 9.38
C VAL A 40 9.19 -4.00 7.87
N SER A 41 10.18 -4.76 7.40
CA SER A 41 10.47 -4.89 5.97
C SER A 41 9.28 -5.39 5.20
N TYR A 42 8.59 -6.39 5.75
CA TYR A 42 7.39 -6.94 5.11
C TYR A 42 6.32 -5.86 4.92
N HIS A 43 6.01 -5.12 5.99
CA HIS A 43 4.99 -4.08 5.91
C HIS A 43 5.39 -2.95 4.97
N CYS A 44 6.67 -2.57 4.97
CA CYS A 44 7.16 -1.55 4.04
C CYS A 44 7.04 -2.00 2.59
N GLN A 45 7.39 -3.25 2.31
CA GLN A 45 7.25 -3.83 0.99
C GLN A 45 5.79 -3.85 0.54
N GLN A 46 4.89 -4.26 1.42
CA GLN A 46 3.45 -4.27 1.13
C GLN A 46 2.93 -2.87 0.86
N CYS A 47 3.40 -1.89 1.63
CA CYS A 47 3.03 -0.50 1.44
C CYS A 47 3.42 -0.01 0.04
N VAL A 48 4.67 -0.25 -0.36
CA VAL A 48 5.17 0.16 -1.67
C VAL A 48 4.39 -0.52 -2.79
N GLU A 49 4.16 -1.81 -2.67
CA GLU A 49 3.41 -2.56 -3.69
C GLU A 49 2.00 -2.00 -3.87
N LYS A 50 1.34 -1.65 -2.78
CA LYS A 50 -0.02 -1.12 -2.84
C LYS A 50 -0.08 0.28 -3.42
N TYR A 51 0.90 1.13 -3.11
CA TYR A 51 1.01 2.44 -3.75
C TYR A 51 1.26 2.30 -5.25
N LEU A 52 2.11 1.37 -5.65
CA LEU A 52 2.37 1.11 -7.07
C LEU A 52 1.11 0.64 -7.78
N LYS A 53 0.32 -0.22 -7.15
CA LYS A 53 -0.94 -0.67 -7.73
C LYS A 53 -1.91 0.50 -7.92
N ALA A 54 -2.00 1.39 -6.93
CA ALA A 54 -2.83 2.58 -7.05
C ALA A 54 -2.39 3.44 -8.25
N LEU A 55 -1.08 3.63 -8.40
CA LEU A 55 -0.54 4.40 -9.50
C LEU A 55 -0.84 3.76 -10.86
N LEU A 56 -0.69 2.44 -10.94
CA LEU A 56 -0.97 1.71 -12.19
C LEU A 56 -2.45 1.82 -12.56
N ILE A 57 -3.34 1.76 -11.60
CA ILE A 57 -4.77 1.93 -11.84
C ILE A 57 -5.06 3.31 -12.39
N LEU A 58 -4.42 4.34 -11.83
CA LEU A 58 -4.57 5.71 -12.32
C LEU A 58 -4.10 5.85 -13.76
N ARG A 59 -3.09 5.10 -14.15
CA ARG A 59 -2.55 5.15 -15.51
C ARG A 59 -3.26 4.21 -16.48
N GLY A 60 -4.23 3.45 -15.98
CA GLY A 60 -4.98 2.51 -16.82
C GLY A 60 -4.19 1.26 -17.20
N VAL A 61 -3.14 0.94 -16.45
CA VAL A 61 -2.34 -0.25 -16.72
C VAL A 61 -3.03 -1.48 -16.11
N ASP A 62 -3.15 -2.53 -16.92
CA ASP A 62 -3.67 -3.80 -16.43
C ASP A 62 -2.62 -4.55 -15.63
N PHE A 63 -3.05 -5.17 -14.54
CA PHE A 63 -2.19 -6.03 -13.74
C PHE A 63 -3.06 -7.06 -13.00
N PRO A 64 -2.47 -8.18 -12.58
CA PRO A 64 -3.23 -9.17 -11.80
C PRO A 64 -3.71 -8.55 -10.48
N ARG A 65 -4.99 -8.74 -10.17
CA ARG A 65 -5.59 -8.18 -8.95
C ARG A 65 -5.72 -9.21 -7.83
N THR A 66 -4.87 -10.20 -7.87
CA THR A 66 -4.78 -11.21 -6.83
C THR A 66 -3.67 -10.85 -5.86
N HIS A 67 -3.78 -11.35 -4.66
CA HIS A 67 -2.81 -11.08 -3.61
C HIS A 67 -1.93 -12.28 -3.34
#